data_8f4dd40c7db6624c637979b872cc8162
#
_entry.id   8f4dd40c7db6624c637979b872cc8162
#
_cell.length_a   1.000
_cell.length_b   1.000
_cell.length_c   1.000
_cell.angle_alpha   90.00
_cell.angle_beta   90.00
_cell.angle_gamma   90.00
#
_symmetry.space_group_name_H-M   'P 1'
#
loop_
_entity.id
_entity.type
_entity.pdbx_description
1 polymer ?
#
loop_
_entity_poly.entity_id
_entity_poly.type
_entity_poly.pdbx_seq_one_letter_code
_entity_poly.pdbx_strand_id
1 'polypeptide(L)'
;MRLQLLTPLAAAPLLLLPAAAPAGAVPAARYAALGDSYAAGVGAGAYDPVSAGCRRSTRSYPELWRAANGPADFLFAACNGAATADVERDQVPRVPADTTFVTLTVGGNDLGFGDAVVACLQPLTTDAHCDAALDESERRLREELPGRLDTLYRALDAKAPAARVVVTGYPRLLGTAATCLIGTEARRARFNALTDALDDLIERQSAKQGFRFADVRAGFDGHGACRGGPDEWIHPITLPLWESYHPKAAGQSGGYLPSVSDAALG
;
A
#
# COMPACT_ATOMS: atom_id res chain seq x y z
N MET A 1 30.79 35.07 -84.37
CA MET A 1 30.83 33.67 -83.88
C MET A 1 30.96 33.73 -82.38
N ARG A 2 29.84 33.45 -81.61
CA ARG A 2 29.89 33.38 -80.13
C ARG A 2 29.69 31.91 -79.74
N LEU A 3 30.72 31.34 -79.13
CA LEU A 3 30.73 29.97 -78.63
C LEU A 3 30.03 29.95 -77.30
N GLN A 4 28.90 29.22 -77.21
CA GLN A 4 28.23 28.98 -75.96
C GLN A 4 28.79 27.69 -75.28
N LEU A 5 29.37 27.86 -74.11
CA LEU A 5 29.82 26.76 -73.24
C LEU A 5 28.64 26.21 -72.50
N LEU A 6 28.31 24.96 -72.76
CA LEU A 6 27.29 24.15 -72.00
C LEU A 6 27.97 23.52 -70.78
N THR A 7 27.56 23.92 -69.57
CA THR A 7 27.97 23.29 -68.30
C THR A 7 27.07 22.08 -68.00
N PRO A 8 27.61 20.94 -67.63
CA PRO A 8 26.80 19.80 -67.24
C PRO A 8 26.25 19.99 -65.84
N LEU A 9 24.94 19.76 -65.62
CA LEU A 9 24.26 19.68 -64.33
C LEU A 9 24.60 18.33 -63.68
N ALA A 10 25.31 18.36 -62.58
CA ALA A 10 25.58 17.19 -61.76
C ALA A 10 24.34 16.88 -60.88
N ALA A 11 23.68 15.74 -61.12
CA ALA A 11 22.60 15.21 -60.30
C ALA A 11 23.20 14.60 -59.03
N ALA A 12 22.91 15.18 -57.87
CA ALA A 12 23.25 14.60 -56.58
C ALA A 12 22.28 13.47 -56.21
N PRO A 13 22.77 12.30 -55.72
CA PRO A 13 21.90 11.24 -55.28
C PRO A 13 21.20 11.61 -53.96
N LEU A 14 19.87 11.53 -53.93
CA LEU A 14 19.03 11.71 -52.76
C LEU A 14 19.19 10.45 -51.87
N LEU A 15 19.96 10.54 -50.78
CA LEU A 15 20.06 9.51 -49.77
C LEU A 15 18.75 9.46 -48.97
N LEU A 16 17.92 8.48 -49.23
CA LEU A 16 16.75 8.13 -48.40
C LEU A 16 17.26 7.54 -47.07
N LEU A 17 17.26 8.34 -46.00
CA LEU A 17 17.45 7.85 -44.63
C LEU A 17 16.24 6.99 -44.24
N PRO A 18 16.45 5.76 -43.70
CA PRO A 18 15.35 4.96 -43.16
C PRO A 18 14.69 5.73 -42.01
N ALA A 19 13.37 5.92 -42.07
CA ALA A 19 12.60 6.46 -40.95
C ALA A 19 12.75 5.51 -39.76
N ALA A 20 13.29 6.02 -38.64
CA ALA A 20 13.31 5.28 -37.39
C ALA A 20 11.86 4.92 -37.01
N ALA A 21 11.57 3.63 -36.83
CA ALA A 21 10.29 3.18 -36.31
C ALA A 21 10.09 3.86 -34.94
N PRO A 22 8.86 4.34 -34.60
CA PRO A 22 8.58 4.89 -33.29
C PRO A 22 8.92 3.82 -32.25
N ALA A 23 9.75 4.17 -31.27
CA ALA A 23 10.00 3.31 -30.11
C ALA A 23 8.62 2.94 -29.56
N GLY A 24 8.29 1.63 -29.52
CA GLY A 24 6.97 1.18 -29.07
C GLY A 24 6.69 1.76 -27.71
N ALA A 25 5.59 2.49 -27.57
CA ALA A 25 5.15 3.03 -26.29
C ALA A 25 5.02 1.85 -25.32
N VAL A 26 5.66 1.94 -24.15
CA VAL A 26 5.48 0.95 -23.09
C VAL A 26 3.98 0.92 -22.79
N PRO A 27 3.31 -0.24 -22.85
CA PRO A 27 1.88 -0.31 -22.56
C PRO A 27 1.59 0.28 -21.19
N ALA A 28 0.55 1.12 -21.10
CA ALA A 28 0.15 1.68 -19.82
C ALA A 28 -0.21 0.55 -18.84
N ALA A 29 0.19 0.69 -17.58
CA ALA A 29 -0.05 -0.34 -16.57
C ALA A 29 -1.55 -0.66 -16.43
N ARG A 30 -1.87 -1.93 -16.20
CA ARG A 30 -3.19 -2.39 -15.74
C ARG A 30 -3.06 -2.64 -14.24
N TYR A 31 -3.67 -1.79 -13.44
CA TYR A 31 -3.43 -1.72 -12.01
C TYR A 31 -4.57 -2.33 -11.20
N ALA A 32 -4.24 -3.14 -10.20
CA ALA A 32 -5.18 -3.64 -9.20
C ALA A 32 -4.67 -3.29 -7.77
N ALA A 33 -5.53 -2.65 -6.98
CA ALA A 33 -5.27 -2.34 -5.58
C ALA A 33 -6.13 -3.23 -4.69
N LEU A 34 -5.46 -4.06 -3.89
CA LEU A 34 -6.04 -5.06 -3.01
C LEU A 34 -5.69 -4.73 -1.56
N GLY A 35 -6.40 -5.35 -0.63
CA GLY A 35 -6.04 -5.33 0.77
C GLY A 35 -7.15 -4.90 1.70
N ASP A 36 -6.76 -4.36 2.84
CA ASP A 36 -7.60 -4.01 3.98
C ASP A 36 -7.97 -2.51 4.04
N SER A 37 -8.24 -2.01 5.24
CA SER A 37 -8.61 -0.62 5.50
C SER A 37 -7.50 0.38 5.16
N TYR A 38 -6.23 0.00 5.28
CA TYR A 38 -5.10 0.88 4.97
C TYR A 38 -4.97 1.10 3.46
N ALA A 39 -5.14 0.03 2.66
CA ALA A 39 -5.23 0.14 1.21
C ALA A 39 -6.52 0.85 0.76
N ALA A 40 -7.66 0.58 1.41
CA ALA A 40 -8.92 1.28 1.12
C ALA A 40 -8.84 2.78 1.42
N GLY A 41 -7.91 3.22 2.28
CA GLY A 41 -7.74 4.62 2.66
C GLY A 41 -8.73 5.06 3.74
N VAL A 42 -9.11 4.14 4.64
CA VAL A 42 -9.89 4.49 5.84
C VAL A 42 -9.11 5.53 6.63
N GLY A 43 -9.80 6.55 7.15
CA GLY A 43 -9.18 7.70 7.82
C GLY A 43 -8.81 8.87 6.89
N ALA A 44 -8.75 8.68 5.57
CA ALA A 44 -8.41 9.76 4.64
C ALA A 44 -9.60 10.63 4.22
N GLY A 45 -10.83 10.26 4.62
CA GLY A 45 -12.05 10.95 4.19
C GLY A 45 -12.36 10.76 2.71
N ALA A 46 -13.29 11.53 2.17
CA ALA A 46 -13.67 11.51 0.76
C ALA A 46 -13.97 10.07 0.24
N TYR A 47 -14.81 9.36 0.98
CA TYR A 47 -15.19 7.98 0.66
C TYR A 47 -16.11 7.92 -0.56
N ASP A 48 -15.83 6.95 -1.44
CA ASP A 48 -16.73 6.60 -2.53
C ASP A 48 -18.00 5.94 -1.98
N PRO A 49 -19.18 6.56 -2.15
CA PRO A 49 -20.44 6.02 -1.62
C PRO A 49 -20.79 4.65 -2.23
N VAL A 50 -20.33 4.34 -3.44
CA VAL A 50 -20.57 3.04 -4.10
C VAL A 50 -19.76 1.93 -3.39
N SER A 51 -18.67 2.28 -2.73
CA SER A 51 -17.85 1.30 -2.00
C SER A 51 -18.49 0.78 -0.72
N ALA A 52 -19.55 1.41 -0.23
CA ALA A 52 -20.32 1.00 0.96
C ALA A 52 -19.42 0.65 2.17
N GLY A 53 -19.55 -0.56 2.72
CA GLY A 53 -18.77 -1.02 3.86
C GLY A 53 -17.27 -1.13 3.63
N CYS A 54 -16.80 -1.18 2.37
CA CYS A 54 -15.36 -1.20 2.07
C CYS A 54 -14.68 0.14 2.29
N ARG A 55 -15.42 1.27 2.33
CA ARG A 55 -14.93 2.61 2.67
C ARG A 55 -13.72 3.04 1.86
N ARG A 56 -13.73 2.77 0.55
CA ARG A 56 -12.65 3.21 -0.34
C ARG A 56 -12.63 4.73 -0.47
N SER A 57 -11.47 5.32 -0.19
CA SER A 57 -11.26 6.77 -0.26
C SER A 57 -10.60 7.17 -1.59
N THR A 58 -11.08 8.25 -2.20
CA THR A 58 -10.41 8.88 -3.35
C THR A 58 -9.07 9.55 -2.97
N ARG A 59 -8.74 9.58 -1.67
CA ARG A 59 -7.46 10.07 -1.13
C ARG A 59 -6.56 8.96 -0.64
N SER A 60 -6.89 7.69 -0.92
CA SER A 60 -6.05 6.55 -0.61
C SER A 60 -4.79 6.52 -1.49
N TYR A 61 -3.71 5.89 -1.02
CA TYR A 61 -2.49 5.78 -1.83
C TYR A 61 -2.70 5.09 -3.19
N PRO A 62 -3.61 4.08 -3.33
CA PRO A 62 -3.90 3.52 -4.65
C PRO A 62 -4.50 4.53 -5.63
N GLU A 63 -5.44 5.34 -5.16
CA GLU A 63 -6.06 6.38 -5.99
C GLU A 63 -5.06 7.51 -6.34
N LEU A 64 -4.21 7.89 -5.39
CA LEU A 64 -3.15 8.86 -5.63
C LEU A 64 -2.14 8.33 -6.65
N TRP A 65 -1.72 7.05 -6.52
CA TRP A 65 -0.83 6.41 -7.49
C TRP A 65 -1.47 6.33 -8.88
N ARG A 66 -2.75 5.93 -8.96
CA ARG A 66 -3.53 5.92 -10.20
C ARG A 66 -3.55 7.29 -10.86
N ALA A 67 -3.81 8.34 -10.09
CA ALA A 67 -3.88 9.72 -10.61
C ALA A 67 -2.52 10.20 -11.14
N ALA A 68 -1.41 9.80 -10.49
CA ALA A 68 -0.06 10.20 -10.89
C ALA A 68 0.46 9.43 -12.11
N ASN A 69 0.06 8.17 -12.31
CA ASN A 69 0.65 7.28 -13.31
C ASN A 69 -0.27 6.95 -14.50
N GLY A 70 -1.56 7.26 -14.46
CA GLY A 70 -2.51 7.10 -15.55
C GLY A 70 -2.60 5.66 -16.10
N PRO A 71 -2.84 4.61 -15.29
CA PRO A 71 -2.94 3.24 -15.80
C PRO A 71 -4.08 3.11 -16.79
N ALA A 72 -3.96 2.18 -17.76
CA ALA A 72 -4.99 1.91 -18.76
C ALA A 72 -6.29 1.42 -18.12
N ASP A 73 -6.16 0.60 -17.07
CA ASP A 73 -7.28 0.08 -16.28
C ASP A 73 -6.94 0.13 -14.79
N PHE A 74 -7.96 0.28 -13.95
CA PHE A 74 -7.81 0.29 -12.51
C PHE A 74 -8.90 -0.52 -11.81
N LEU A 75 -8.50 -1.57 -11.10
CA LEU A 75 -9.35 -2.30 -10.17
C LEU A 75 -9.05 -1.87 -8.74
N PHE A 76 -10.01 -1.24 -8.06
CA PHE A 76 -9.91 -0.94 -6.64
C PHE A 76 -10.75 -1.95 -5.86
N ALA A 77 -10.13 -3.01 -5.34
CA ALA A 77 -10.81 -4.10 -4.65
C ALA A 77 -10.60 -4.10 -3.13
N ALA A 78 -9.67 -3.30 -2.60
CA ALA A 78 -9.41 -3.22 -1.17
C ALA A 78 -10.68 -2.94 -0.36
N CYS A 79 -10.80 -3.53 0.82
CA CYS A 79 -12.01 -3.45 1.64
C CYS A 79 -11.67 -3.36 3.13
N ASN A 80 -12.30 -2.41 3.81
CA ASN A 80 -12.17 -2.23 5.25
C ASN A 80 -12.41 -3.54 6.00
N GLY A 81 -11.50 -3.91 6.91
CA GLY A 81 -11.61 -5.09 7.76
C GLY A 81 -11.16 -6.41 7.11
N ALA A 82 -10.74 -6.40 5.84
CA ALA A 82 -10.33 -7.63 5.16
C ALA A 82 -9.09 -8.26 5.80
N ALA A 83 -9.17 -9.55 6.14
CA ALA A 83 -8.04 -10.40 6.46
C ALA A 83 -7.51 -11.09 5.19
N THR A 84 -6.41 -11.82 5.30
CA THR A 84 -5.81 -12.57 4.16
C THR A 84 -6.81 -13.47 3.46
N ALA A 85 -7.63 -14.20 4.21
CA ALA A 85 -8.65 -15.09 3.65
C ALA A 85 -9.76 -14.33 2.89
N ASP A 86 -10.11 -13.12 3.32
CA ASP A 86 -11.09 -12.29 2.61
C ASP A 86 -10.50 -11.75 1.30
N VAL A 87 -9.23 -11.34 1.31
CA VAL A 87 -8.54 -10.90 0.08
C VAL A 87 -8.46 -12.05 -0.91
N GLU A 88 -8.07 -13.25 -0.46
CA GLU A 88 -7.99 -14.45 -1.32
C GLU A 88 -9.35 -14.81 -1.92
N ARG A 89 -10.41 -14.83 -1.10
CA ARG A 89 -11.75 -15.25 -1.52
C ARG A 89 -12.46 -14.23 -2.40
N ASP A 90 -12.39 -12.93 -2.05
CA ASP A 90 -13.28 -11.91 -2.59
C ASP A 90 -12.58 -10.91 -3.52
N GLN A 91 -11.26 -10.73 -3.39
CA GLN A 91 -10.52 -9.72 -4.15
C GLN A 91 -9.67 -10.35 -5.27
N VAL A 92 -8.89 -11.40 -4.98
CA VAL A 92 -8.02 -12.06 -5.97
C VAL A 92 -8.80 -12.57 -7.19
N PRO A 93 -9.99 -13.21 -7.09
CA PRO A 93 -10.73 -13.67 -8.26
C PRO A 93 -11.12 -12.55 -9.23
N ARG A 94 -11.23 -11.31 -8.75
CA ARG A 94 -11.59 -10.12 -9.55
C ARG A 94 -10.43 -9.55 -10.35
N VAL A 95 -9.17 -9.89 -9.99
CA VAL A 95 -7.98 -9.38 -10.69
C VAL A 95 -7.96 -9.93 -12.12
N PRO A 96 -7.89 -9.09 -13.15
CA PRO A 96 -7.71 -9.56 -14.53
C PRO A 96 -6.37 -10.28 -14.70
N ALA A 97 -6.33 -11.35 -15.50
CA ALA A 97 -5.10 -12.14 -15.70
C ALA A 97 -3.98 -11.36 -16.41
N ASP A 98 -4.33 -10.32 -17.13
CA ASP A 98 -3.41 -9.41 -17.82
C ASP A 98 -3.05 -8.15 -17.00
N THR A 99 -3.34 -8.15 -15.68
CA THR A 99 -2.88 -7.13 -14.75
C THR A 99 -1.35 -7.11 -14.73
N THR A 100 -0.77 -5.92 -14.79
CA THR A 100 0.69 -5.73 -14.83
C THR A 100 1.26 -5.09 -13.58
N PHE A 101 0.40 -4.51 -12.73
CA PHE A 101 0.80 -3.91 -11.46
C PHE A 101 -0.23 -4.19 -10.37
N VAL A 102 0.22 -4.61 -9.21
CA VAL A 102 -0.64 -4.86 -8.03
C VAL A 102 -0.03 -4.21 -6.81
N THR A 103 -0.86 -3.55 -5.99
CA THR A 103 -0.52 -3.19 -4.61
C THR A 103 -1.38 -3.95 -3.63
N LEU A 104 -0.80 -4.33 -2.49
CA LEU A 104 -1.48 -5.12 -1.46
C LEU A 104 -1.06 -4.67 -0.06
N THR A 105 -2.02 -4.33 0.80
CA THR A 105 -1.81 -4.12 2.25
C THR A 105 -2.72 -5.08 3.00
N VAL A 106 -2.18 -6.05 3.72
CA VAL A 106 -2.97 -7.06 4.45
C VAL A 106 -2.15 -7.75 5.54
N GLY A 107 -2.82 -8.25 6.58
CA GLY A 107 -2.22 -9.03 7.66
C GLY A 107 -2.55 -8.49 9.05
N GLY A 108 -2.82 -7.20 9.20
CA GLY A 108 -3.17 -6.61 10.49
C GLY A 108 -4.45 -7.19 11.10
N ASN A 109 -5.48 -7.39 10.28
CA ASN A 109 -6.75 -7.99 10.75
C ASN A 109 -6.59 -9.47 11.14
N ASP A 110 -5.69 -10.21 10.51
CA ASP A 110 -5.37 -11.61 10.87
C ASP A 110 -4.84 -11.73 12.30
N LEU A 111 -4.12 -10.71 12.78
CA LEU A 111 -3.60 -10.66 14.15
C LEU A 111 -4.64 -10.27 15.20
N GLY A 112 -5.84 -9.81 14.79
CA GLY A 112 -6.79 -9.19 15.71
C GLY A 112 -6.32 -7.80 16.18
N PHE A 113 -5.68 -7.04 15.29
CA PHE A 113 -5.08 -5.74 15.62
C PHE A 113 -6.11 -4.75 16.22
N GLY A 114 -7.36 -4.76 15.71
CA GLY A 114 -8.45 -3.96 16.25
C GLY A 114 -8.77 -4.31 17.71
N ASP A 115 -8.80 -5.59 18.05
CA ASP A 115 -9.04 -6.06 19.42
C ASP A 115 -7.90 -5.67 20.36
N ALA A 116 -6.65 -5.78 19.90
CA ALA A 116 -5.47 -5.33 20.64
C ALA A 116 -5.48 -3.80 20.87
N VAL A 117 -5.90 -3.01 19.87
CA VAL A 117 -6.11 -1.56 20.03
C VAL A 117 -7.12 -1.28 21.15
N VAL A 118 -8.28 -1.94 21.11
CA VAL A 118 -9.31 -1.80 22.14
C VAL A 118 -8.79 -2.20 23.51
N ALA A 119 -8.13 -3.36 23.61
CA ALA A 119 -7.61 -3.89 24.86
C ALA A 119 -6.49 -3.03 25.47
N CYS A 120 -5.66 -2.36 24.66
CA CYS A 120 -4.48 -1.65 25.14
C CYS A 120 -4.67 -0.15 25.28
N LEU A 121 -5.47 0.47 24.40
CA LEU A 121 -5.43 1.92 24.21
C LEU A 121 -6.69 2.64 24.72
N GLN A 122 -7.71 1.89 25.14
CA GLN A 122 -8.89 2.51 25.76
C GLN A 122 -8.61 2.95 27.20
N PRO A 123 -9.30 4.02 27.67
CA PRO A 123 -9.25 4.40 29.10
C PRO A 123 -9.71 3.23 30.00
N LEU A 124 -9.12 3.14 31.18
CA LEU A 124 -9.47 2.18 32.23
C LEU A 124 -9.15 0.69 31.92
N THR A 125 -8.48 0.39 30.83
CA THR A 125 -7.98 -0.99 30.59
C THR A 125 -6.83 -1.33 31.54
N THR A 126 -6.72 -2.61 31.92
CA THR A 126 -5.63 -3.12 32.75
C THR A 126 -4.44 -3.56 31.91
N ASP A 127 -3.21 -3.59 32.51
CA ASP A 127 -2.04 -4.11 31.83
C ASP A 127 -2.22 -5.59 31.47
N ALA A 128 -2.78 -6.39 32.37
CA ALA A 128 -3.04 -7.80 32.13
C ALA A 128 -3.96 -8.04 30.92
N HIS A 129 -4.97 -7.19 30.72
CA HIS A 129 -5.88 -7.32 29.58
C HIS A 129 -5.18 -6.96 28.27
N CYS A 130 -4.38 -5.88 28.28
CA CYS A 130 -3.58 -5.49 27.13
C CYS A 130 -2.53 -6.56 26.79
N ASP A 131 -1.81 -7.08 27.81
CA ASP A 131 -0.78 -8.09 27.60
C ASP A 131 -1.37 -9.37 27.00
N ALA A 132 -2.51 -9.85 27.49
CA ALA A 132 -3.18 -11.03 26.93
C ALA A 132 -3.57 -10.85 25.45
N ALA A 133 -4.06 -9.66 25.07
CA ALA A 133 -4.41 -9.37 23.68
C ALA A 133 -3.18 -9.31 22.77
N LEU A 134 -2.09 -8.69 23.23
CA LEU A 134 -0.81 -8.63 22.48
C LEU A 134 -0.16 -10.01 22.38
N ASP A 135 -0.17 -10.82 23.45
CA ASP A 135 0.36 -12.20 23.44
C ASP A 135 -0.36 -13.05 22.39
N GLU A 136 -1.69 -12.93 22.29
CA GLU A 136 -2.47 -13.63 21.26
C GLU A 136 -2.16 -13.12 19.85
N SER A 137 -2.01 -11.79 19.65
CA SER A 137 -1.59 -11.24 18.36
C SER A 137 -0.20 -11.73 17.97
N GLU A 138 0.75 -11.76 18.89
CA GLU A 138 2.10 -12.30 18.67
C GLU A 138 2.09 -13.81 18.36
N ARG A 139 1.21 -14.58 19.01
CA ARG A 139 1.02 -16.01 18.69
C ARG A 139 0.53 -16.18 17.25
N ARG A 140 -0.49 -15.45 16.84
CA ARG A 140 -1.02 -15.49 15.47
C ARG A 140 0.04 -15.06 14.45
N LEU A 141 0.82 -14.04 14.77
CA LEU A 141 1.93 -13.58 13.94
C LEU A 141 2.94 -14.71 13.66
N ARG A 142 3.30 -15.50 14.67
CA ARG A 142 4.29 -16.57 14.54
C ARG A 142 3.74 -17.85 13.94
N GLU A 143 2.53 -18.23 14.32
CA GLU A 143 2.01 -19.57 14.07
C GLU A 143 1.06 -19.65 12.89
N GLU A 144 0.29 -18.59 12.62
CA GLU A 144 -0.79 -18.64 11.63
C GLU A 144 -0.52 -17.79 10.39
N LEU A 145 -0.11 -16.53 10.58
CA LEU A 145 0.00 -15.56 9.49
C LEU A 145 1.00 -15.95 8.40
N PRO A 146 2.16 -16.60 8.68
CA PRO A 146 3.09 -16.99 7.61
C PRO A 146 2.44 -17.90 6.57
N GLY A 147 1.68 -18.90 7.00
CA GLY A 147 0.97 -19.82 6.09
C GLY A 147 -0.16 -19.16 5.32
N ARG A 148 -0.88 -18.22 5.96
CA ARG A 148 -1.95 -17.45 5.33
C ARG A 148 -1.41 -16.53 4.22
N LEU A 149 -0.33 -15.81 4.49
CA LEU A 149 0.35 -14.96 3.49
C LEU A 149 0.89 -15.80 2.33
N ASP A 150 1.54 -16.95 2.60
CA ASP A 150 2.03 -17.86 1.54
C ASP A 150 0.90 -18.33 0.63
N THR A 151 -0.28 -18.63 1.17
CA THR A 151 -1.45 -19.08 0.40
C THR A 151 -1.98 -17.94 -0.47
N LEU A 152 -2.20 -16.77 0.11
CA LEU A 152 -2.69 -15.59 -0.61
C LEU A 152 -1.72 -15.17 -1.73
N TYR A 153 -0.41 -15.11 -1.44
CA TYR A 153 0.58 -14.64 -2.42
C TYR A 153 0.69 -15.61 -3.61
N ARG A 154 0.65 -16.92 -3.38
CA ARG A 154 0.59 -17.91 -4.48
C ARG A 154 -0.70 -17.80 -5.29
N ALA A 155 -1.84 -17.55 -4.65
CA ALA A 155 -3.10 -17.35 -5.36
C ALA A 155 -3.06 -16.10 -6.24
N LEU A 156 -2.46 -15.01 -5.75
CA LEU A 156 -2.29 -13.77 -6.50
C LEU A 156 -1.33 -13.93 -7.68
N ASP A 157 -0.18 -14.58 -7.46
CA ASP A 157 0.81 -14.88 -8.51
C ASP A 157 0.21 -15.74 -9.63
N ALA A 158 -0.50 -16.81 -9.27
CA ALA A 158 -1.21 -17.64 -10.23
C ALA A 158 -2.29 -16.88 -11.02
N LYS A 159 -2.93 -15.87 -10.40
CA LYS A 159 -4.00 -15.09 -11.03
C LYS A 159 -3.48 -14.04 -12.00
N ALA A 160 -2.34 -13.42 -11.70
CA ALA A 160 -1.73 -12.36 -12.51
C ALA A 160 -0.20 -12.56 -12.60
N PRO A 161 0.28 -13.61 -13.31
CA PRO A 161 1.68 -14.03 -13.29
C PRO A 161 2.65 -13.03 -13.94
N ALA A 162 2.14 -12.08 -14.70
CA ALA A 162 2.94 -10.99 -15.29
C ALA A 162 2.97 -9.72 -14.44
N ALA A 163 2.24 -9.71 -13.31
CA ALA A 163 2.12 -8.52 -12.50
C ALA A 163 3.38 -8.29 -11.63
N ARG A 164 3.86 -7.05 -11.62
CA ARG A 164 4.71 -6.58 -10.54
C ARG A 164 3.85 -6.37 -9.31
N VAL A 165 4.13 -7.07 -8.23
CA VAL A 165 3.40 -6.96 -6.97
C VAL A 165 4.24 -6.18 -5.95
N VAL A 166 3.65 -5.13 -5.38
CA VAL A 166 4.20 -4.37 -4.26
C VAL A 166 3.30 -4.61 -3.04
N VAL A 167 3.85 -5.26 -2.03
CA VAL A 167 3.18 -5.43 -0.73
C VAL A 167 3.65 -4.32 0.20
N THR A 168 2.73 -3.63 0.87
CA THR A 168 3.09 -2.57 1.81
C THR A 168 3.05 -3.08 3.25
N GLY A 169 3.91 -2.50 4.09
CA GLY A 169 3.81 -2.61 5.54
C GLY A 169 2.78 -1.64 6.14
N TYR A 170 2.81 -1.55 7.47
CA TYR A 170 2.01 -0.66 8.30
C TYR A 170 2.89 0.34 9.03
N PRO A 171 2.43 1.59 9.26
CA PRO A 171 3.18 2.55 10.05
C PRO A 171 3.13 2.17 11.53
N ARG A 172 4.15 2.57 12.29
CA ARG A 172 4.03 2.62 13.76
C ARG A 172 2.92 3.60 14.11
N LEU A 173 1.86 3.09 14.76
CA LEU A 173 0.64 3.87 14.97
C LEU A 173 0.80 4.97 16.00
N LEU A 174 1.66 4.75 17.00
CA LEU A 174 1.65 5.50 18.24
C LEU A 174 2.94 6.30 18.43
N GLY A 175 2.79 7.59 18.69
CA GLY A 175 3.90 8.43 19.13
C GLY A 175 4.43 7.98 20.51
N THR A 176 5.72 8.16 20.73
CA THR A 176 6.41 7.81 21.99
C THR A 176 6.51 8.98 22.98
N ALA A 177 5.99 10.17 22.61
CA ALA A 177 6.07 11.35 23.46
C ALA A 177 5.41 11.12 24.84
N ALA A 178 6.05 11.59 25.89
CA ALA A 178 5.55 11.51 27.28
C ALA A 178 4.19 12.23 27.46
N THR A 179 3.89 13.19 26.60
CA THR A 179 2.61 13.93 26.60
C THR A 179 1.45 13.15 25.98
N CYS A 180 1.70 11.97 25.39
CA CYS A 180 0.65 11.14 24.83
C CYS A 180 -0.21 10.50 25.94
N LEU A 181 -1.52 10.79 25.92
CA LEU A 181 -2.48 10.25 26.88
C LEU A 181 -3.13 8.94 26.42
N ILE A 182 -2.70 8.38 25.29
CA ILE A 182 -3.22 7.11 24.75
C ILE A 182 -2.39 5.97 25.36
N GLY A 183 -2.96 5.22 26.29
CA GLY A 183 -2.27 4.14 26.98
C GLY A 183 -1.01 4.58 27.73
N THR A 184 -0.28 3.64 28.30
CA THR A 184 1.05 3.91 28.88
C THR A 184 2.13 3.90 27.79
N GLU A 185 3.30 4.49 28.08
CA GLU A 185 4.46 4.44 27.18
C GLU A 185 4.85 2.98 26.86
N ALA A 186 4.86 2.11 27.88
CA ALA A 186 5.19 0.70 27.71
C ALA A 186 4.22 -0.02 26.74
N ARG A 187 2.91 0.23 26.87
CA ARG A 187 1.91 -0.33 25.96
C ARG A 187 2.10 0.15 24.53
N ARG A 188 2.35 1.46 24.34
CA ARG A 188 2.62 2.02 23.01
C ARG A 188 3.86 1.42 22.37
N ALA A 189 4.94 1.30 23.15
CA ALA A 189 6.18 0.70 22.68
C ALA A 189 5.96 -0.76 22.25
N ARG A 190 5.27 -1.56 23.07
CA ARG A 190 4.96 -2.96 22.76
C ARG A 190 4.09 -3.10 21.52
N PHE A 191 3.08 -2.23 21.38
CA PHE A 191 2.20 -2.21 20.21
C PHE A 191 2.96 -1.86 18.92
N ASN A 192 3.84 -0.85 18.97
CA ASN A 192 4.69 -0.51 17.83
C ASN A 192 5.70 -1.64 17.50
N ALA A 193 6.22 -2.35 18.50
CA ALA A 193 7.09 -3.51 18.27
C ALA A 193 6.35 -4.67 17.58
N LEU A 194 5.06 -4.89 17.90
CA LEU A 194 4.23 -5.86 17.19
C LEU A 194 4.02 -5.44 15.72
N THR A 195 3.84 -4.14 15.46
CA THR A 195 3.74 -3.63 14.09
C THR A 195 5.05 -3.85 13.32
N ASP A 196 6.20 -3.57 13.94
CA ASP A 196 7.51 -3.83 13.34
C ASP A 196 7.70 -5.32 13.00
N ALA A 197 7.32 -6.21 13.91
CA ALA A 197 7.41 -7.66 13.70
C ALA A 197 6.48 -8.15 12.59
N LEU A 198 5.30 -7.53 12.43
CA LEU A 198 4.38 -7.78 11.32
C LEU A 198 5.00 -7.38 9.98
N ASP A 199 5.57 -6.18 9.90
CA ASP A 199 6.19 -5.69 8.67
C ASP A 199 7.39 -6.55 8.27
N ASP A 200 8.23 -6.92 9.23
CA ASP A 200 9.36 -7.83 8.99
C ASP A 200 8.91 -9.22 8.50
N LEU A 201 7.76 -9.72 8.95
CA LEU A 201 7.17 -10.96 8.44
C LEU A 201 6.66 -10.76 7.01
N ILE A 202 5.89 -9.69 6.74
CA ILE A 202 5.37 -9.37 5.41
C ILE A 202 6.51 -9.25 4.41
N GLU A 203 7.58 -8.53 4.75
CA GLU A 203 8.77 -8.39 3.90
C GLU A 203 9.37 -9.76 3.54
N ARG A 204 9.64 -10.60 4.55
CA ARG A 204 10.19 -11.95 4.32
C ARG A 204 9.30 -12.82 3.45
N GLN A 205 7.98 -12.79 3.66
CA GLN A 205 7.04 -13.59 2.87
C GLN A 205 6.90 -13.05 1.44
N SER A 206 6.90 -11.73 1.26
CA SER A 206 6.91 -11.08 -0.05
C SER A 206 8.16 -11.48 -0.86
N ALA A 207 9.33 -11.42 -0.22
CA ALA A 207 10.59 -11.80 -0.87
C ALA A 207 10.62 -13.26 -1.33
N LYS A 208 10.03 -14.19 -0.57
CA LYS A 208 9.92 -15.62 -0.98
C LYS A 208 9.13 -15.81 -2.27
N GLN A 209 8.11 -14.98 -2.50
CA GLN A 209 7.28 -15.04 -3.71
C GLN A 209 7.83 -14.18 -4.85
N GLY A 210 8.95 -13.47 -4.63
CA GLY A 210 9.50 -12.54 -5.62
C GLY A 210 8.73 -11.20 -5.69
N PHE A 211 7.88 -10.92 -4.71
CA PHE A 211 7.17 -9.65 -4.57
C PHE A 211 8.07 -8.61 -3.92
N ARG A 212 7.79 -7.35 -4.15
CA ARG A 212 8.50 -6.24 -3.53
C ARG A 212 7.79 -5.79 -2.26
N PHE A 213 8.56 -5.37 -1.29
CA PHE A 213 8.05 -4.79 -0.06
C PHE A 213 8.26 -3.27 -0.07
N ALA A 214 7.19 -2.52 0.22
CA ALA A 214 7.24 -1.09 0.46
C ALA A 214 7.18 -0.82 1.96
N ASP A 215 8.34 -0.60 2.59
CA ASP A 215 8.43 -0.21 3.99
C ASP A 215 7.96 1.23 4.16
N VAL A 216 6.87 1.41 4.89
CA VAL A 216 6.29 2.74 5.13
C VAL A 216 6.74 3.35 6.47
N ARG A 217 7.43 2.60 7.33
CA ARG A 217 7.79 3.02 8.69
C ARG A 217 8.60 4.30 8.71
N ALA A 218 9.59 4.42 7.82
CA ALA A 218 10.42 5.62 7.72
C ALA A 218 9.63 6.86 7.28
N GLY A 219 8.67 6.70 6.35
CA GLY A 219 7.81 7.79 5.88
C GLY A 219 6.86 8.32 6.96
N PHE A 220 6.52 7.50 7.96
CA PHE A 220 5.67 7.88 9.07
C PHE A 220 6.42 8.22 10.36
N ASP A 221 7.75 8.23 10.35
CA ASP A 221 8.51 8.56 11.55
C ASP A 221 8.19 9.98 12.03
N GLY A 222 7.85 10.09 13.32
CA GLY A 222 7.41 11.36 13.91
C GLY A 222 5.96 11.77 13.58
N HIS A 223 5.18 10.95 12.84
CA HIS A 223 3.82 11.27 12.39
C HIS A 223 2.70 10.40 13.01
N GLY A 224 3.02 9.57 14.00
CA GLY A 224 2.05 8.73 14.69
C GLY A 224 1.01 9.50 15.48
N ALA A 225 -0.05 8.82 15.91
CA ALA A 225 -1.05 9.35 16.84
C ALA A 225 -0.37 9.87 18.11
N CYS A 226 -0.88 10.91 18.70
CA CYS A 226 -0.30 11.74 19.78
C CYS A 226 0.77 12.75 19.34
N ARG A 227 1.08 12.89 18.08
CA ARG A 227 1.95 13.96 17.60
C ARG A 227 1.28 15.32 17.73
N GLY A 228 -0.03 15.34 17.40
CA GLY A 228 -0.84 16.57 17.37
C GLY A 228 -0.51 17.47 16.17
N GLY A 229 -1.47 18.34 15.84
CA GLY A 229 -1.30 19.31 14.76
C GLY A 229 -1.23 18.68 13.35
N PRO A 230 -0.71 19.41 12.36
CA PRO A 230 -0.65 18.96 10.96
C PRO A 230 0.31 17.81 10.75
N ASP A 231 1.28 17.59 11.63
CA ASP A 231 2.26 16.52 11.56
C ASP A 231 1.73 15.18 12.09
N GLU A 232 0.52 15.16 12.66
CA GLU A 232 -0.14 13.92 13.06
C GLU A 232 -0.85 13.31 11.87
N TRP A 233 -0.29 12.25 11.30
CA TRP A 233 -0.82 11.57 10.12
C TRP A 233 -1.64 10.33 10.42
N ILE A 234 -1.64 9.87 11.66
CA ILE A 234 -2.50 8.79 12.16
C ILE A 234 -3.57 9.40 13.06
N HIS A 235 -4.83 9.02 12.88
CA HIS A 235 -5.88 9.44 13.79
C HIS A 235 -5.64 8.85 15.19
N PRO A 236 -5.73 9.65 16.26
CA PRO A 236 -5.99 9.11 17.59
C PRO A 236 -7.41 8.52 17.63
N ILE A 237 -7.95 8.26 18.82
CA ILE A 237 -9.39 7.96 18.94
C ILE A 237 -10.17 9.15 18.35
N THR A 238 -11.00 8.89 17.34
CA THR A 238 -11.77 9.91 16.62
C THR A 238 -13.16 9.40 16.27
N LEU A 239 -14.04 10.33 15.85
CA LEU A 239 -15.35 9.97 15.32
C LEU A 239 -15.39 10.20 13.81
N PRO A 240 -15.94 9.26 13.08
CA PRO A 240 -16.51 7.98 13.53
C PRO A 240 -15.41 7.01 14.00
N LEU A 241 -15.69 6.18 15.00
CA LEU A 241 -14.69 5.33 15.67
C LEU A 241 -13.89 4.42 14.72
N TRP A 242 -14.46 4.03 13.60
CA TRP A 242 -13.79 3.20 12.61
C TRP A 242 -12.65 3.92 11.84
N GLU A 243 -12.50 5.25 11.98
CA GLU A 243 -11.33 5.99 11.47
C GLU A 243 -10.17 6.03 12.47
N SER A 244 -10.42 5.68 13.75
CA SER A 244 -9.38 5.68 14.78
C SER A 244 -8.22 4.76 14.39
N TYR A 245 -7.01 5.26 14.62
CA TYR A 245 -5.75 4.57 14.32
C TYR A 245 -5.52 4.24 12.83
N HIS A 246 -6.23 4.91 11.93
CA HIS A 246 -6.00 4.84 10.49
C HIS A 246 -5.28 6.09 9.98
N PRO A 247 -4.57 5.98 8.84
CA PRO A 247 -3.87 7.11 8.25
C PRO A 247 -4.82 8.19 7.73
N LYS A 248 -4.54 9.43 8.06
CA LYS A 248 -5.18 10.61 7.46
C LYS A 248 -4.75 10.74 5.98
N ALA A 249 -5.38 11.64 5.23
CA ALA A 249 -4.98 11.93 3.85
C ALA A 249 -3.50 12.30 3.73
N ALA A 250 -2.93 13.02 4.71
CA ALA A 250 -1.51 13.33 4.76
C ALA A 250 -0.63 12.08 4.87
N GLY A 251 -1.03 11.08 5.68
CA GLY A 251 -0.32 9.80 5.78
C GLY A 251 -0.41 8.98 4.49
N GLN A 252 -1.55 9.03 3.79
CA GLN A 252 -1.69 8.36 2.48
C GLN A 252 -0.77 8.99 1.43
N SER A 253 -0.69 10.33 1.37
CA SER A 253 0.10 11.05 0.37
C SER A 253 1.57 11.19 0.72
N GLY A 254 1.92 11.37 2.00
CA GLY A 254 3.29 11.63 2.44
C GLY A 254 4.04 10.38 2.91
N GLY A 255 3.32 9.37 3.42
CA GLY A 255 3.89 8.12 3.92
C GLY A 255 3.77 6.96 2.92
N TYR A 256 2.55 6.58 2.55
CA TYR A 256 2.32 5.43 1.68
C TYR A 256 2.74 5.66 0.23
N LEU A 257 2.27 6.73 -0.41
CA LEU A 257 2.49 6.97 -1.84
C LEU A 257 3.97 6.99 -2.25
N PRO A 258 4.88 7.68 -1.54
CA PRO A 258 6.30 7.67 -1.89
C PRO A 258 6.89 6.25 -1.78
N SER A 259 6.66 5.52 -0.67
CA SER A 259 7.19 4.17 -0.46
C SER A 259 6.72 3.18 -1.53
N VAL A 260 5.43 3.26 -1.92
CA VAL A 260 4.87 2.43 -3.01
C VAL A 260 5.49 2.81 -4.35
N SER A 261 5.67 4.11 -4.63
CA SER A 261 6.25 4.57 -5.90
C SER A 261 7.71 4.13 -6.04
N ASP A 262 8.49 4.24 -4.98
CA ASP A 262 9.89 3.79 -4.96
C ASP A 262 9.99 2.28 -5.18
N ALA A 263 9.17 1.48 -4.48
CA ALA A 263 9.11 0.04 -4.67
C ALA A 263 8.60 -0.36 -6.07
N ALA A 264 7.76 0.45 -6.71
CA ALA A 264 7.29 0.21 -8.07
C ALA A 264 8.38 0.44 -9.13
N LEU A 265 9.35 1.30 -8.88
CA LEU A 265 10.42 1.66 -9.83
C LEU A 265 11.66 0.74 -9.73
N GLY A 266 12.04 0.35 -8.51
CA GLY A 266 13.19 -0.54 -8.26
C GLY A 266 12.92 -1.93 -8.74
#